data_73c963602e1fa4370b2676df209460a4
#
_entry.id   73c963602e1fa4370b2676df209460a4
#
_cell.length_a   1.000
_cell.length_b   1.000
_cell.length_c   1.000
_cell.angle_alpha   90.00
_cell.angle_beta   90.00
_cell.angle_gamma   90.00
#
_symmetry.space_group_name_H-M   'P 1'
#
loop_
_entity.id
_entity.type
_entity.pdbx_description
1 polymer ?
#
loop_
_entity_poly.entity_id
_entity_poly.type
_entity_poly.pdbx_seq_one_letter_code
_entity_poly.pdbx_strand_id
1 'polypeptide(L)'
;MHAVEATHPATRVDAWAVNSVHCQAHYQIIAEAEPDVLCRVLNYFALQFLTPQQVNVNREDGLLNIEIVMDGLSWHRAQVIGEKIRNLISVCSLELWPADSLRPAAVAAASL
;
A
#
# COMPACT_ATOMS: atom_id res chain seq x y z
N MET A 1 27.34 -5.39 -9.90
CA MET A 1 26.94 -5.30 -9.64
C MET A 1 26.43 -5.18 -9.47
N HIS A 2 26.67 -4.83 -9.69
CA HIS A 2 26.17 -4.44 -9.50
C HIS A 2 25.56 -4.02 -9.68
N ALA A 3 25.63 -3.69 -9.99
CA ALA A 3 25.06 -3.15 -10.11
C ALA A 3 24.59 -2.93 -10.52
N VAL A 4 24.80 -2.88 -10.87
CA VAL A 4 24.28 -2.57 -11.13
C VAL A 4 23.82 -2.37 -11.33
N GLU A 5 24.01 -2.24 -11.50
CA GLU A 5 23.59 -1.88 -11.56
C GLU A 5 23.12 -1.44 -11.91
N ALA A 6 23.37 -1.44 -12.30
CA ALA A 6 23.04 -0.74 -12.41
C ALA A 6 22.57 -0.50 -12.95
N THR A 7 22.57 -0.45 -13.49
CA THR A 7 22.23 -0.01 -13.74
C THR A 7 21.67 0.06 -14.37
N HIS A 8 21.29 0.35 -15.06
CA HIS A 8 20.66 0.64 -15.75
C HIS A 8 20.23 1.57 -16.23
N PRO A 9 20.02 1.81 -16.56
CA PRO A 9 19.78 3.11 -16.63
C PRO A 9 18.80 3.55 -17.55
N ALA A 10 18.95 3.44 -18.63
CA ALA A 10 18.05 3.89 -19.52
C ALA A 10 16.73 3.42 -19.42
N THR A 11 16.62 2.35 -19.05
CA THR A 11 15.36 1.84 -18.98
C THR A 11 14.45 2.65 -18.33
N ARG A 12 14.87 3.64 -17.85
CA ARG A 12 14.11 4.24 -17.01
C ARG A 12 13.07 5.00 -17.37
N VAL A 13 13.00 5.43 -18.45
CA VAL A 13 11.96 6.31 -18.79
C VAL A 13 10.61 5.76 -18.54
N ASP A 14 10.32 4.64 -19.10
CA ASP A 14 9.04 4.07 -18.92
C ASP A 14 8.83 3.58 -17.55
N ALA A 15 9.88 3.18 -16.94
CA ALA A 15 9.78 2.70 -15.62
C ALA A 15 9.24 3.77 -14.71
N TRP A 16 9.42 5.03 -15.07
CA TRP A 16 8.93 5.98 -14.23
C TRP A 16 7.48 5.99 -14.11
N ALA A 17 6.78 5.87 -15.17
CA ALA A 17 5.37 6.05 -15.17
C ALA A 17 4.66 4.95 -14.41
N VAL A 18 5.05 3.74 -14.61
CA VAL A 18 4.30 2.63 -14.08
C VAL A 18 5.11 1.74 -13.18
N ASN A 19 6.33 1.53 -13.53
CA ASN A 19 7.17 0.56 -12.86
C ASN A 19 8.25 1.15 -11.99
N SER A 20 8.13 2.41 -11.61
CA SER A 20 9.12 3.01 -10.74
C SER A 20 9.25 2.20 -9.48
N VAL A 21 10.46 1.81 -9.15
CA VAL A 21 10.66 0.98 -7.99
C VAL A 21 10.94 1.76 -6.74
N HIS A 22 10.92 3.06 -6.81
CA HIS A 22 11.21 3.85 -5.64
C HIS A 22 10.01 4.62 -5.16
N CYS A 23 8.87 4.01 -5.37
CA CYS A 23 7.63 4.60 -4.93
C CYS A 23 7.40 4.27 -3.46
N GLN A 24 6.85 5.22 -2.75
CA GLN A 24 6.35 4.96 -1.41
C GLN A 24 4.83 5.04 -1.50
N ALA A 25 4.16 4.02 -1.06
CA ALA A 25 2.72 3.92 -1.18
C ALA A 25 2.06 3.92 0.19
N HIS A 26 0.97 4.64 0.30
CA HIS A 26 0.19 4.70 1.53
C HIS A 26 -1.14 4.02 1.29
N TYR A 27 -1.49 3.11 2.18
CA TYR A 27 -2.77 2.41 2.12
C TYR A 27 -3.59 2.78 3.33
N GLN A 28 -4.87 3.04 3.14
CA GLN A 28 -5.79 3.14 4.26
C GLN A 28 -6.92 2.17 4.01
N ILE A 29 -7.11 1.24 4.94
CA ILE A 29 -8.04 0.13 4.77
C ILE A 29 -9.02 0.17 5.91
N ILE A 30 -10.30 0.12 5.60
CA ILE A 30 -11.34 -0.02 6.60
C ILE A 30 -11.90 -1.43 6.44
N ALA A 31 -11.91 -2.17 7.51
CA ALA A 31 -12.35 -3.56 7.47
C ALA A 31 -13.15 -3.90 8.70
N GLU A 32 -13.94 -4.95 8.61
CA GLU A 32 -14.62 -5.45 9.78
C GLU A 32 -13.58 -6.04 10.73
N ALA A 33 -13.79 -5.86 12.03
CA ALA A 33 -12.79 -6.23 13.02
C ALA A 33 -12.84 -7.73 13.30
N GLU A 34 -12.40 -8.51 12.34
CA GLU A 34 -12.31 -9.94 12.48
C GLU A 34 -10.91 -10.31 12.93
N PRO A 35 -10.77 -11.38 13.72
CA PRO A 35 -9.46 -11.71 14.29
C PRO A 35 -8.34 -11.90 13.28
N ASP A 36 -8.67 -12.38 12.10
CA ASP A 36 -7.65 -12.70 11.11
C ASP A 36 -7.46 -11.67 10.01
N VAL A 37 -8.24 -10.60 9.99
CA VAL A 37 -8.19 -9.70 8.84
C VAL A 37 -6.85 -9.00 8.73
N LEU A 38 -6.28 -8.56 9.83
CA LEU A 38 -4.99 -7.88 9.78
C LEU A 38 -3.92 -8.80 9.21
N CYS A 39 -3.90 -10.05 9.64
CA CYS A 39 -2.93 -11.00 9.14
C CYS A 39 -3.12 -11.25 7.65
N ARG A 40 -4.37 -11.33 7.20
CA ARG A 40 -4.62 -11.56 5.79
C ARG A 40 -4.15 -10.39 4.95
N VAL A 41 -4.40 -9.18 5.43
CA VAL A 41 -3.95 -7.98 4.71
C VAL A 41 -2.43 -7.97 4.63
N LEU A 42 -1.76 -8.15 5.75
CA LEU A 42 -0.30 -8.09 5.75
C LEU A 42 0.32 -9.20 4.93
N ASN A 43 -0.37 -10.33 4.82
CA ASN A 43 0.16 -11.45 4.06
C ASN A 43 0.33 -11.12 2.58
N TYR A 44 -0.51 -10.25 2.03
CA TYR A 44 -0.35 -9.89 0.62
C TYR A 44 0.98 -9.19 0.37
N PHE A 45 1.47 -8.43 1.36
CA PHE A 45 2.78 -7.81 1.22
C PHE A 45 3.88 -8.85 1.44
N ALA A 46 3.69 -9.74 2.40
CA ALA A 46 4.67 -10.77 2.67
C ALA A 46 4.89 -11.69 1.46
N LEU A 47 3.82 -11.99 0.74
CA LEU A 47 3.93 -12.83 -0.45
C LEU A 47 4.75 -12.16 -1.56
N GLN A 48 4.89 -10.86 -1.50
CA GLN A 48 5.67 -10.11 -2.46
C GLN A 48 7.05 -9.76 -1.90
N PHE A 49 7.39 -10.35 -0.76
CA PHE A 49 8.67 -10.10 -0.08
C PHE A 49 8.85 -8.64 0.30
N LEU A 50 7.75 -8.02 0.70
CA LEU A 50 7.77 -6.63 1.14
C LEU A 50 7.52 -6.55 2.63
N THR A 51 8.27 -5.68 3.29
CA THR A 51 8.09 -5.42 4.72
C THR A 51 7.54 -4.02 4.87
N PRO A 52 6.43 -3.85 5.57
CA PRO A 52 5.88 -2.51 5.75
C PRO A 52 6.84 -1.62 6.50
N GLN A 53 6.88 -0.36 6.09
CA GLN A 53 7.67 0.63 6.77
C GLN A 53 6.96 1.07 8.04
N GLN A 54 5.64 1.10 7.99
CA GLN A 54 4.84 1.53 9.12
C GLN A 54 3.46 0.91 9.03
N VAL A 55 2.92 0.47 10.16
CA VAL A 55 1.57 -0.05 10.23
C VAL A 55 0.91 0.53 11.47
N ASN A 56 -0.24 1.14 11.29
CA ASN A 56 -1.05 1.64 12.39
C ASN A 56 -2.42 1.01 12.30
N VAL A 57 -2.92 0.50 13.43
CA VAL A 57 -4.20 -0.15 13.47
C VAL A 57 -5.02 0.41 14.62
N ASN A 58 -6.22 0.84 14.32
CA ASN A 58 -7.14 1.28 15.34
C ASN A 58 -8.45 0.52 15.19
N ARG A 59 -9.01 0.08 16.29
CA ARG A 59 -10.30 -0.59 16.26
C ARG A 59 -11.34 0.30 16.92
N GLU A 60 -12.42 0.50 16.21
CA GLU A 60 -13.49 1.36 16.73
C GLU A 60 -14.82 0.92 16.16
N ASP A 61 -15.79 0.73 17.01
CA ASP A 61 -17.15 0.38 16.56
C ASP A 61 -17.22 -0.83 15.64
N GLY A 62 -16.45 -1.84 15.96
CA GLY A 62 -16.49 -3.07 15.17
C GLY A 62 -15.73 -3.00 13.88
N LEU A 63 -15.01 -1.92 13.64
CA LEU A 63 -14.22 -1.77 12.44
C LEU A 63 -12.74 -1.61 12.79
N LEU A 64 -11.89 -2.03 11.86
CA LEU A 64 -10.46 -1.76 11.95
C LEU A 64 -10.11 -0.71 10.92
N ASN A 65 -9.35 0.28 11.35
CA ASN A 65 -8.77 1.25 10.44
C ASN A 65 -7.28 0.91 10.38
N ILE A 66 -6.83 0.44 9.24
CA ILE A 66 -5.46 -0.04 9.07
C ILE A 66 -4.75 0.91 8.11
N GLU A 67 -3.66 1.50 8.58
CA GLU A 67 -2.85 2.38 7.74
C GLU A 67 -1.50 1.74 7.55
N ILE A 68 -1.07 1.61 6.30
CA ILE A 68 0.18 0.94 5.98
C ILE A 68 0.98 1.82 5.05
N VAL A 69 2.26 1.99 5.36
CA VAL A 69 3.18 2.69 4.49
C VAL A 69 4.19 1.68 3.98
N MET A 70 4.30 1.60 2.65
CA MET A 70 5.21 0.67 1.99
C MET A 70 6.16 1.45 1.11
N ASP A 71 7.39 0.97 1.00
CA ASP A 71 8.33 1.53 0.04
C ASP A 71 8.95 0.40 -0.75
N GLY A 72 9.79 0.73 -1.71
CA GLY A 72 10.50 -0.29 -2.47
C GLY A 72 9.65 -1.06 -3.45
N LEU A 73 8.54 -0.48 -3.90
CA LEU A 73 7.71 -1.17 -4.88
C LEU A 73 7.25 -0.18 -5.94
N SER A 74 6.93 -0.70 -7.11
CA SER A 74 6.42 0.15 -8.18
C SER A 74 4.97 0.52 -7.86
N TRP A 75 4.53 1.60 -8.46
CA TRP A 75 3.14 2.01 -8.29
C TRP A 75 2.19 0.94 -8.82
N HIS A 76 2.55 0.31 -9.91
CA HIS A 76 1.73 -0.75 -10.46
C HIS A 76 1.58 -1.91 -9.48
N ARG A 77 2.66 -2.32 -8.83
CA ARG A 77 2.57 -3.39 -7.84
C ARG A 77 1.74 -2.95 -6.66
N ALA A 78 1.86 -1.68 -6.27
CA ALA A 78 1.07 -1.18 -5.17
C ALA A 78 -0.41 -1.28 -5.49
N GLN A 79 -0.78 -0.96 -6.73
CA GLN A 79 -2.17 -1.05 -7.14
C GLN A 79 -2.68 -2.48 -7.20
N VAL A 80 -1.85 -3.39 -7.69
CA VAL A 80 -2.23 -4.80 -7.77
C VAL A 80 -2.49 -5.36 -6.38
N ILE A 81 -1.59 -5.06 -5.44
CA ILE A 81 -1.77 -5.52 -4.07
C ILE A 81 -3.04 -4.90 -3.47
N GLY A 82 -3.26 -3.63 -3.73
CA GLY A 82 -4.46 -2.95 -3.22
C GLY A 82 -5.73 -3.62 -3.71
N GLU A 83 -5.76 -4.03 -4.98
CA GLU A 83 -6.96 -4.69 -5.49
C GLU A 83 -7.17 -6.06 -4.84
N LYS A 84 -6.11 -6.76 -4.56
CA LYS A 84 -6.25 -8.06 -3.89
C LYS A 84 -6.78 -7.87 -2.48
N ILE A 85 -6.30 -6.87 -1.76
CA ILE A 85 -6.80 -6.59 -0.42
C ILE A 85 -8.26 -6.16 -0.48
N ARG A 86 -8.60 -5.33 -1.46
CA ARG A 86 -9.95 -4.83 -1.59
C ARG A 86 -10.96 -5.96 -1.80
N ASN A 87 -10.50 -7.06 -2.37
CA ASN A 87 -11.36 -8.20 -2.63
C ASN A 87 -11.56 -9.12 -1.43
N LEU A 88 -10.93 -8.85 -0.30
CA LEU A 88 -11.19 -9.62 0.91
C LEU A 88 -12.59 -9.28 1.40
N ILE A 89 -13.32 -10.29 1.81
CA ILE A 89 -14.71 -10.12 2.23
C ILE A 89 -14.85 -9.12 3.35
N SER A 90 -13.95 -9.14 4.31
CA SER A 90 -14.05 -8.27 5.46
C SER A 90 -13.63 -6.82 5.18
N VAL A 91 -13.03 -6.55 4.04
CA VAL A 91 -12.58 -5.21 3.72
C VAL A 91 -13.73 -4.39 3.16
N CYS A 92 -14.02 -3.29 3.81
CA CYS A 92 -15.08 -2.38 3.40
C CYS A 92 -14.60 -1.38 2.37
N SER A 93 -13.41 -0.85 2.55
CA SER A 93 -12.86 0.11 1.61
C SER A 93 -11.34 0.14 1.67
N LEU A 94 -10.73 0.59 0.61
CA LEU A 94 -9.29 0.75 0.55
C LEU A 94 -8.97 1.98 -0.29
N GLU A 95 -8.15 2.85 0.26
CA GLU A 95 -7.62 3.99 -0.46
C GLU A 95 -6.13 3.85 -0.56
N LEU A 96 -5.58 4.22 -1.70
CA LEU A 96 -4.16 4.08 -1.99
C LEU A 96 -3.68 5.35 -2.66
N TRP A 97 -2.58 5.92 -2.17
CA TRP A 97 -2.01 7.11 -2.78
C TRP A 97 -0.49 7.10 -2.62
N PRO A 98 0.24 7.76 -3.52
CA PRO A 98 1.68 7.87 -3.39
C PRO A 98 2.05 8.81 -2.26
N ALA A 99 3.22 8.64 -1.71
CA ALA A 99 3.65 9.41 -0.56
C ALA A 99 3.72 10.91 -0.80
N ASP A 100 4.04 11.30 -2.00
CA ASP A 100 4.20 12.71 -2.29
C ASP A 100 2.89 13.35 -2.74
N SER A 101 1.77 12.65 -2.57
CA SER A 101 0.46 13.18 -2.90
C SER A 101 -0.37 13.33 -1.65
N LEU A 102 -1.34 14.21 -1.70
CA LEU A 102 -2.26 14.31 -0.60
C LEU A 102 -3.22 13.13 -0.62
N ARG A 103 -3.65 12.73 0.56
CA ARG A 103 -4.64 11.69 0.67
C ARG A 103 -5.91 12.17 0.00
N PRO A 104 -6.45 11.42 -0.92
CA PRO A 104 -7.61 11.88 -1.66
C PRO A 104 -8.78 12.22 -0.76
N ALA A 105 -9.59 11.26 -0.49
CA ALA A 105 -10.76 11.53 0.30
C ALA A 105 -10.42 11.80 1.73
N ALA A 106 -9.36 11.24 2.20
CA ALA A 106 -9.03 11.37 3.58
C ALA A 106 -8.61 12.77 3.98
N VAL A 107 -8.13 13.52 3.04
CA VAL A 107 -7.76 14.87 3.36
C VAL A 107 -8.96 15.64 3.86
N ALA A 108 -10.05 15.52 3.18
CA ALA A 108 -11.24 16.21 3.60
C ALA A 108 -11.70 15.74 4.96
N ALA A 109 -11.66 14.47 5.19
CA ALA A 109 -12.09 13.96 6.46
C ALA A 109 -11.12 14.34 7.56
N ALA A 110 -9.86 14.30 7.27
CA ALA A 110 -8.88 14.59 8.28
C ALA A 110 -8.88 16.04 8.70
N SER A 111 -9.36 16.88 7.86
CA SER A 111 -9.36 18.28 8.20
C SER A 111 -10.44 18.60 9.20
N LEU A 112 -11.25 17.69 9.52
CA LEU A 112 -12.25 17.90 10.54
C LEU A 112 -11.68 17.65 11.93
#